data_3ffd874adccd46bb3aabe6d107b36603
#
_entry.id   3ffd874adccd46bb3aabe6d107b36603
#
_cell.length_a   1.000
_cell.length_b   1.000
_cell.length_c   1.000
_cell.angle_alpha   90.00
_cell.angle_beta   90.00
_cell.angle_gamma   90.00
#
_symmetry.space_group_name_H-M   'P 1'
#
loop_
_entity.id
_entity.type
_entity.pdbx_description
1 polymer ?
#
loop_
_entity_poly.entity_id
_entity_poly.type
_entity_poly.pdbx_seq_one_letter_code
_entity_poly.pdbx_strand_id
1 'polypeptide(L)'
;MPETAKLIRDRDLEPSWVLKRAREPGFQRSLTTWVGGPEGYVNTHVKESARSRVIAGGLMRMAVGNRQPGVHVHSVTEIYIILKGEVESYDGVGRTHRAGPFDCLYIPAGVPHAVRAIGNEDLELIWIHDGIERHDVSVYLDGDGPFPSESEVVLIPYRDLRPGQRLSSGGDWSLSWVAGPDGTTNFNPGIAEPNPIIAMGMTAVPQGGAFAPHTRTGAALSIVLQGDGEVRINATATGIGSLDGVYHPAADPTGIANMSDQPLYVMWVDEGTAPTAG
;
A
#
# COMPACT_ATOMS: atom_id res chain seq x y z
N MET A 1 -14.05 -14.48 14.38
CA MET A 1 -15.12 -14.47 13.35
C MET A 1 -14.42 -14.53 12.01
N PRO A 2 -15.00 -15.17 10.99
CA PRO A 2 -14.42 -15.08 9.65
C PRO A 2 -14.36 -13.63 9.23
N GLU A 3 -13.28 -13.25 8.55
CA GLU A 3 -13.12 -11.93 7.96
C GLU A 3 -14.17 -11.77 6.85
N THR A 4 -14.78 -10.61 6.75
CA THR A 4 -15.76 -10.28 5.72
C THR A 4 -15.25 -9.09 4.91
N ALA A 5 -15.66 -9.01 3.64
CA ALA A 5 -15.35 -7.86 2.80
C ALA A 5 -15.87 -6.58 3.46
N LYS A 6 -15.03 -5.54 3.44
CA LYS A 6 -15.31 -4.28 4.15
C LYS A 6 -14.86 -3.07 3.34
N LEU A 7 -15.76 -2.11 3.20
CA LEU A 7 -15.42 -0.76 2.76
C LEU A 7 -14.91 0.04 3.97
N ILE A 8 -13.75 0.64 3.82
CA ILE A 8 -13.08 1.46 4.84
C ILE A 8 -12.91 2.86 4.25
N ARG A 9 -13.54 3.85 4.86
CA ARG A 9 -13.43 5.23 4.42
C ARG A 9 -12.31 5.92 5.19
N ASP A 10 -11.33 6.49 4.49
CA ASP A 10 -10.21 7.19 5.14
C ASP A 10 -10.70 8.31 6.07
N ARG A 11 -11.75 9.03 5.67
CA ARG A 11 -12.35 10.11 6.49
C ARG A 11 -12.95 9.65 7.82
N ASP A 12 -13.24 8.35 7.97
CA ASP A 12 -13.82 7.76 9.19
C ASP A 12 -12.73 7.16 10.10
N LEU A 13 -11.46 7.12 9.60
CA LEU A 13 -10.33 6.60 10.34
C LEU A 13 -9.73 7.65 11.26
N GLU A 14 -9.52 7.28 12.50
CA GLU A 14 -8.79 8.13 13.45
C GLU A 14 -7.29 8.00 13.21
N PRO A 15 -6.56 9.14 13.02
CA PRO A 15 -5.11 9.11 12.95
C PRO A 15 -4.49 8.60 14.25
N SER A 16 -3.52 7.72 14.15
CA SER A 16 -2.74 7.25 15.28
C SER A 16 -1.29 7.73 15.21
N TRP A 17 -0.67 7.80 16.39
CA TRP A 17 0.74 8.09 16.55
C TRP A 17 1.35 6.93 17.33
N VAL A 18 1.93 5.97 16.61
CA VAL A 18 2.49 4.74 17.19
C VAL A 18 3.53 5.06 18.28
N LEU A 19 4.32 6.11 18.06
CA LEU A 19 5.31 6.58 19.01
C LEU A 19 4.94 7.96 19.55
N LYS A 20 5.16 8.17 20.85
CA LYS A 20 5.01 9.49 21.48
C LYS A 20 5.80 10.57 20.74
N ARG A 21 7.04 10.25 20.35
CA ARG A 21 7.92 11.14 19.60
C ARG A 21 7.35 11.61 18.26
N ALA A 22 6.43 10.85 17.66
CA ALA A 22 5.76 11.25 16.41
C ALA A 22 4.86 12.49 16.52
N ARG A 23 4.73 13.07 17.73
CA ARG A 23 4.05 14.36 17.97
C ARG A 23 5.01 15.51 18.24
N GLU A 24 6.29 15.23 18.39
CA GLU A 24 7.31 16.23 18.68
C GLU A 24 7.70 17.02 17.41
N PRO A 25 8.13 18.29 17.54
CA PRO A 25 8.63 19.06 16.40
C PRO A 25 9.77 18.33 15.67
N GLY A 26 9.72 18.30 14.35
CA GLY A 26 10.68 17.61 13.49
C GLY A 26 10.37 16.11 13.28
N PHE A 27 9.39 15.55 14.02
CA PHE A 27 8.98 14.15 13.90
C PHE A 27 7.47 13.97 13.68
N GLN A 28 6.77 15.06 13.39
CA GLN A 28 5.31 15.06 13.30
C GLN A 28 4.84 14.23 12.11
N ARG A 29 4.18 13.13 12.42
CA ARG A 29 3.54 12.24 11.46
C ARG A 29 2.31 11.59 12.07
N SER A 30 1.34 11.28 11.24
CA SER A 30 0.18 10.47 11.63
C SER A 30 0.01 9.29 10.69
N LEU A 31 -0.60 8.24 11.19
CA LEU A 31 -0.97 7.04 10.44
C LEU A 31 -2.47 6.83 10.54
N THR A 32 -3.13 6.62 9.42
CA THR A 32 -4.43 5.95 9.37
C THR A 32 -4.24 4.53 8.86
N THR A 33 -5.10 3.61 9.24
CA THR A 33 -4.95 2.19 8.92
C THR A 33 -6.21 1.66 8.27
N TRP A 34 -6.14 1.24 7.00
CA TRP A 34 -7.25 0.53 6.34
C TRP A 34 -7.34 -0.92 6.81
N VAL A 35 -6.20 -1.59 6.87
CA VAL A 35 -6.11 -2.99 7.29
C VAL A 35 -5.04 -3.13 8.35
N GLY A 36 -5.44 -3.53 9.53
CA GLY A 36 -4.54 -3.85 10.65
C GLY A 36 -4.25 -5.35 10.72
N GLY A 37 -3.16 -5.67 11.40
CA GLY A 37 -2.74 -7.06 11.62
C GLY A 37 -3.51 -7.79 12.72
N PRO A 38 -3.11 -9.02 13.05
CA PRO A 38 -3.66 -9.80 14.16
C PRO A 38 -3.38 -9.14 15.52
N GLU A 39 -3.97 -9.70 16.57
CA GLU A 39 -3.75 -9.19 17.93
C GLU A 39 -2.26 -9.14 18.27
N GLY A 40 -1.84 -8.01 18.83
CA GLY A 40 -0.42 -7.73 19.13
C GLY A 40 0.39 -7.11 17.99
N TYR A 41 -0.15 -7.05 16.79
CA TYR A 41 0.45 -6.32 15.67
C TYR A 41 0.19 -4.80 15.76
N VAL A 42 1.00 -3.99 15.08
CA VAL A 42 0.81 -2.53 15.01
C VAL A 42 -0.59 -2.20 14.49
N ASN A 43 -1.27 -1.24 15.14
CA ASN A 43 -2.59 -0.74 14.75
C ASN A 43 -3.76 -1.75 14.83
N THR A 44 -3.67 -2.75 15.71
CA THR A 44 -4.77 -3.72 15.91
C THR A 44 -6.00 -3.13 16.59
N HIS A 45 -5.88 -1.98 17.23
CA HIS A 45 -6.93 -1.36 18.04
C HIS A 45 -7.80 -0.36 17.29
N VAL A 46 -7.59 -0.17 16.01
CA VAL A 46 -8.33 0.78 15.18
C VAL A 46 -9.70 0.19 14.82
N LYS A 47 -10.77 0.81 15.31
CA LYS A 47 -12.14 0.26 15.22
C LYS A 47 -12.65 0.11 13.79
N GLU A 48 -12.39 1.08 12.96
CA GLU A 48 -12.97 1.16 11.62
C GLU A 48 -12.14 0.42 10.57
N SER A 49 -10.94 -0.03 10.90
CA SER A 49 -10.09 -0.83 10.02
C SER A 49 -10.63 -2.25 9.80
N ALA A 50 -10.28 -2.85 8.68
CA ALA A 50 -10.35 -4.30 8.52
C ALA A 50 -9.19 -4.97 9.27
N ARG A 51 -9.22 -6.30 9.36
CA ARG A 51 -8.10 -7.08 9.90
C ARG A 51 -7.71 -8.16 8.91
N SER A 52 -6.42 -8.38 8.77
CA SER A 52 -5.87 -9.46 7.97
C SER A 52 -4.74 -10.16 8.73
N ARG A 53 -4.42 -11.37 8.32
CA ARG A 53 -3.26 -12.12 8.80
C ARG A 53 -2.06 -12.02 7.86
N VAL A 54 -2.25 -11.47 6.67
CA VAL A 54 -1.23 -11.45 5.62
C VAL A 54 -0.80 -10.03 5.27
N ILE A 55 -1.75 -9.10 5.19
CA ILE A 55 -1.53 -7.74 4.73
C ILE A 55 -1.90 -6.77 5.86
N ALA A 56 -1.02 -5.82 6.16
CA ALA A 56 -1.40 -4.60 6.87
C ALA A 56 -1.08 -3.40 6.00
N GLY A 57 -1.88 -2.34 6.11
CA GLY A 57 -1.66 -1.16 5.30
C GLY A 57 -2.52 0.03 5.69
N GLY A 58 -1.99 1.19 5.36
CA GLY A 58 -2.61 2.46 5.69
C GLY A 58 -1.93 3.63 5.01
N LEU A 59 -2.26 4.82 5.47
CA LEU A 59 -1.72 6.07 4.97
C LEU A 59 -0.89 6.75 6.06
N MET A 60 0.32 7.20 5.69
CA MET A 60 1.15 8.08 6.51
C MET A 60 1.08 9.49 5.96
N ARG A 61 0.83 10.44 6.85
CA ARG A 61 0.89 11.88 6.57
C ARG A 61 2.01 12.50 7.41
N MET A 62 2.87 13.28 6.75
CA MET A 62 4.03 13.92 7.40
C MET A 62 4.19 15.33 6.84
N ALA A 63 4.21 16.33 7.71
CA ALA A 63 4.48 17.69 7.29
C ALA A 63 5.90 17.82 6.74
N VAL A 64 6.07 18.68 5.75
CA VAL A 64 7.39 18.93 5.13
C VAL A 64 8.44 19.29 6.18
N GLY A 65 9.66 18.78 6.01
CA GLY A 65 10.77 18.95 6.95
C GLY A 65 10.77 17.99 8.14
N ASN A 66 9.70 17.24 8.38
CA ASN A 66 9.66 16.22 9.41
C ASN A 66 10.24 14.89 8.91
N ARG A 67 10.65 14.04 9.87
CA ARG A 67 11.19 12.70 9.61
C ARG A 67 10.58 11.66 10.54
N GLN A 68 10.74 10.40 10.20
CA GLN A 68 10.45 9.31 11.14
C GLN A 68 11.34 9.43 12.40
N PRO A 69 10.84 8.98 13.56
CA PRO A 69 11.53 9.19 14.85
C PRO A 69 12.90 8.50 14.98
N GLY A 70 13.23 7.61 14.10
CA GLY A 70 14.53 6.91 14.08
C GLY A 70 14.59 5.90 12.93
N VAL A 71 15.80 5.43 12.66
CA VAL A 71 16.01 4.28 11.77
C VAL A 71 15.48 3.04 12.47
N HIS A 72 14.79 2.21 11.73
CA HIS A 72 14.19 0.97 12.25
C HIS A 72 14.22 -0.14 11.20
N VAL A 73 13.99 -1.35 11.67
CA VAL A 73 13.87 -2.56 10.84
C VAL A 73 12.55 -3.25 11.14
N HIS A 74 12.02 -3.92 10.13
CA HIS A 74 10.87 -4.84 10.25
C HIS A 74 11.30 -6.26 9.95
N SER A 75 10.61 -7.23 10.54
CA SER A 75 10.78 -8.66 10.20
C SER A 75 10.01 -9.07 8.94
N VAL A 76 9.25 -8.14 8.36
CA VAL A 76 8.42 -8.27 7.17
C VAL A 76 8.85 -7.24 6.13
N THR A 77 8.44 -7.41 4.87
CA THR A 77 8.66 -6.39 3.84
C THR A 77 7.75 -5.19 4.11
N GLU A 78 8.29 -3.98 3.98
CA GLU A 78 7.51 -2.76 3.96
C GLU A 78 7.61 -2.10 2.59
N ILE A 79 6.50 -1.57 2.09
CA ILE A 79 6.40 -0.96 0.78
C ILE A 79 5.74 0.40 0.93
N TYR A 80 6.35 1.44 0.37
CA TYR A 80 5.77 2.78 0.32
C TYR A 80 5.42 3.16 -1.12
N ILE A 81 4.20 3.67 -1.31
CA ILE A 81 3.78 4.36 -2.53
C ILE A 81 3.55 5.82 -2.20
N ILE A 82 4.28 6.70 -2.84
CA ILE A 82 4.15 8.14 -2.62
C ILE A 82 2.89 8.63 -3.35
N LEU A 83 1.99 9.32 -2.65
CA LEU A 83 0.80 9.91 -3.26
C LEU A 83 0.97 11.39 -3.51
N LYS A 84 1.63 12.08 -2.57
CA LYS A 84 1.78 13.52 -2.58
C LYS A 84 3.09 13.92 -1.91
N GLY A 85 3.69 15.04 -2.35
CA GLY A 85 4.96 15.51 -1.84
C GLY A 85 6.15 14.68 -2.31
N GLU A 86 7.27 14.87 -1.66
CA GLU A 86 8.51 14.16 -1.95
C GLU A 86 9.10 13.58 -0.66
N VAL A 87 9.72 12.42 -0.79
CA VAL A 87 10.37 11.73 0.32
C VAL A 87 11.84 11.51 0.04
N GLU A 88 12.66 11.64 1.06
CA GLU A 88 14.01 11.10 1.10
C GLU A 88 14.01 9.87 2.02
N SER A 89 14.30 8.70 1.47
CA SER A 89 14.44 7.45 2.20
C SER A 89 15.92 7.16 2.44
N TYR A 90 16.26 6.87 3.67
CA TYR A 90 17.56 6.40 4.09
C TYR A 90 17.54 4.87 4.14
N ASP A 91 18.59 4.22 3.65
CA ASP A 91 18.78 2.77 3.75
C ASP A 91 19.92 2.39 4.70
N GLY A 92 20.02 1.09 5.01
CA GLY A 92 20.98 0.60 5.98
C GLY A 92 22.45 0.74 5.58
N VAL A 93 22.76 0.97 4.31
CA VAL A 93 24.13 1.11 3.82
C VAL A 93 24.56 2.58 3.68
N GLY A 94 23.73 3.51 4.12
CA GLY A 94 24.02 4.94 4.11
C GLY A 94 23.69 5.65 2.80
N ARG A 95 22.92 5.00 1.91
CA ARG A 95 22.39 5.64 0.70
C ARG A 95 21.08 6.34 1.01
N THR A 96 20.76 7.31 0.18
CA THR A 96 19.46 7.98 0.20
C THR A 96 18.79 7.88 -1.17
N HIS A 97 17.50 7.63 -1.16
CA HIS A 97 16.67 7.58 -2.36
C HIS A 97 15.65 8.72 -2.29
N ARG A 98 15.46 9.42 -3.38
CA ARG A 98 14.39 10.42 -3.49
C ARG A 98 13.27 9.84 -4.33
N ALA A 99 12.06 9.89 -3.79
CA ALA A 99 10.86 9.42 -4.44
C ALA A 99 9.77 10.50 -4.42
N GLY A 100 9.03 10.58 -5.50
CA GLY A 100 7.89 11.48 -5.69
C GLY A 100 6.61 10.70 -6.02
N PRO A 101 5.54 11.41 -6.45
CA PRO A 101 4.24 10.78 -6.66
C PRO A 101 4.29 9.55 -7.56
N PHE A 102 3.66 8.46 -7.05
CA PHE A 102 3.58 7.12 -7.64
C PHE A 102 4.89 6.33 -7.74
N ASP A 103 6.02 6.90 -7.30
CA ASP A 103 7.22 6.09 -7.08
C ASP A 103 6.97 5.11 -5.92
N CYS A 104 7.61 3.94 -6.01
CA CYS A 104 7.57 2.92 -4.98
C CYS A 104 8.94 2.77 -4.31
N LEU A 105 8.94 2.70 -3.00
CA LEU A 105 10.08 2.26 -2.19
C LEU A 105 9.76 0.86 -1.65
N TYR A 106 10.50 -0.13 -2.13
CA TYR A 106 10.40 -1.51 -1.66
C TYR A 106 11.52 -1.76 -0.64
N ILE A 107 11.15 -2.15 0.56
CA ILE A 107 12.03 -2.29 1.72
C ILE A 107 11.97 -3.75 2.17
N PRO A 108 12.94 -4.59 1.79
CA PRO A 108 12.98 -5.98 2.20
C PRO A 108 13.02 -6.13 3.73
N ALA A 109 12.51 -7.25 4.23
CA ALA A 109 12.59 -7.57 5.66
C ALA A 109 14.05 -7.46 6.17
N GLY A 110 14.22 -6.85 7.35
CA GLY A 110 15.52 -6.66 7.97
C GLY A 110 16.33 -5.47 7.47
N VAL A 111 15.88 -4.75 6.45
CA VAL A 111 16.59 -3.57 5.95
C VAL A 111 16.34 -2.37 6.86
N PRO A 112 17.40 -1.80 7.47
CA PRO A 112 17.27 -0.57 8.24
C PRO A 112 16.84 0.58 7.34
N HIS A 113 15.82 1.33 7.76
CA HIS A 113 15.29 2.43 6.97
C HIS A 113 14.65 3.53 7.82
N ALA A 114 14.52 4.68 7.23
CA ALA A 114 13.73 5.81 7.73
C ALA A 114 13.42 6.75 6.57
N VAL A 115 12.36 7.54 6.70
CA VAL A 115 11.99 8.53 5.70
C VAL A 115 11.86 9.92 6.28
N ARG A 116 12.11 10.92 5.43
CA ARG A 116 11.93 12.35 5.69
C ARG A 116 11.11 12.99 4.58
N ALA A 117 10.13 13.79 4.94
CA ALA A 117 9.41 14.63 3.99
C ALA A 117 10.32 15.78 3.53
N ILE A 118 10.51 15.91 2.24
CA ILE A 118 11.35 16.94 1.60
C ILE A 118 10.51 17.75 0.60
N GLY A 119 11.15 18.68 -0.08
CA GLY A 119 10.45 19.55 -1.05
C GLY A 119 9.71 20.69 -0.36
N ASN A 120 8.55 21.06 -0.89
CA ASN A 120 7.75 22.20 -0.46
C ASN A 120 6.28 21.88 -0.17
N GLU A 121 5.93 20.60 -0.14
CA GLU A 121 4.58 20.09 0.06
C GLU A 121 4.58 18.95 1.06
N ASP A 122 3.53 18.87 1.88
CA ASP A 122 3.38 17.80 2.86
C ASP A 122 3.31 16.43 2.16
N LEU A 123 3.95 15.45 2.79
CA LEU A 123 4.02 14.07 2.30
C LEU A 123 2.76 13.30 2.68
N GLU A 124 2.19 12.64 1.68
CA GLU A 124 1.25 11.53 1.87
C GLU A 124 1.80 10.29 1.17
N LEU A 125 1.91 9.19 1.89
CA LEU A 125 2.31 7.90 1.33
C LEU A 125 1.48 6.76 1.88
N ILE A 126 1.22 5.78 1.05
CA ILE A 126 0.65 4.49 1.46
C ILE A 126 1.79 3.62 1.97
N TRP A 127 1.60 2.99 3.12
CA TRP A 127 2.47 1.95 3.64
C TRP A 127 1.75 0.60 3.61
N ILE A 128 2.46 -0.44 3.18
CA ILE A 128 1.98 -1.83 3.13
C ILE A 128 3.04 -2.72 3.78
N HIS A 129 2.60 -3.61 4.67
CA HIS A 129 3.40 -4.73 5.18
C HIS A 129 2.82 -6.04 4.65
N ASP A 130 3.68 -6.97 4.31
CA ASP A 130 3.33 -8.34 3.91
C ASP A 130 3.66 -9.35 5.01
N GLY A 131 3.14 -10.56 4.88
CA GLY A 131 3.54 -11.69 5.74
C GLY A 131 3.40 -11.48 7.24
N ILE A 132 2.48 -10.62 7.66
CA ILE A 132 2.31 -10.19 9.05
C ILE A 132 1.91 -11.29 10.04
N GLU A 133 1.58 -12.49 9.57
CA GLU A 133 1.39 -13.68 10.44
C GLU A 133 2.63 -14.01 11.28
N ARG A 134 3.81 -13.56 10.83
CA ARG A 134 5.09 -13.79 11.51
C ARG A 134 5.34 -12.85 12.67
N HIS A 135 4.37 -12.02 13.04
CA HIS A 135 4.47 -10.99 14.08
C HIS A 135 5.59 -10.00 13.82
N ASP A 136 5.31 -8.97 13.03
CA ASP A 136 6.25 -7.89 12.85
C ASP A 136 6.54 -7.19 14.16
N VAL A 137 7.82 -6.96 14.39
CA VAL A 137 8.31 -6.11 15.46
C VAL A 137 9.15 -5.02 14.81
N SER A 138 8.66 -3.78 14.89
CA SER A 138 9.49 -2.63 14.53
C SER A 138 10.57 -2.46 15.58
N VAL A 139 11.82 -2.70 15.21
CA VAL A 139 12.97 -2.50 16.09
C VAL A 139 13.67 -1.21 15.70
N TYR A 140 13.62 -0.21 16.59
CA TYR A 140 14.34 1.05 16.41
C TYR A 140 15.80 0.87 16.78
N LEU A 141 16.69 1.34 15.91
CA LEU A 141 18.14 1.24 16.08
C LEU A 141 18.68 2.51 16.74
N ASP A 142 19.75 2.38 17.51
CA ASP A 142 20.41 3.51 18.16
C ASP A 142 21.27 4.29 17.15
N GLY A 143 21.00 5.59 17.03
CA GLY A 143 21.75 6.49 16.14
C GLY A 143 21.17 6.55 14.73
N ASP A 144 21.92 7.20 13.86
CA ASP A 144 21.53 7.47 12.46
C ASP A 144 22.28 6.56 11.44
N GLY A 145 23.04 5.58 11.90
CA GLY A 145 23.78 4.63 11.07
C GLY A 145 25.11 5.16 10.51
N PRO A 146 25.72 4.53 9.50
CA PRO A 146 25.20 3.40 8.74
C PRO A 146 25.09 2.10 9.58
N PHE A 147 24.10 1.29 9.25
CA PHE A 147 23.89 -0.01 9.89
C PHE A 147 24.20 -1.13 8.88
N PRO A 148 24.81 -2.24 9.31
CA PRO A 148 25.02 -3.38 8.42
C PRO A 148 23.68 -3.92 7.88
N SER A 149 23.64 -4.18 6.58
CA SER A 149 22.50 -4.82 5.93
C SER A 149 22.98 -5.63 4.73
N GLU A 150 22.38 -6.80 4.52
CA GLU A 150 22.63 -7.64 3.35
C GLU A 150 21.82 -7.18 2.13
N SER A 151 20.84 -6.34 2.34
CA SER A 151 19.93 -5.80 1.32
C SER A 151 19.80 -4.29 1.50
N GLU A 152 19.24 -3.64 0.49
CA GLU A 152 19.01 -2.20 0.47
C GLU A 152 17.56 -1.88 0.10
N VAL A 153 17.15 -0.64 0.32
CA VAL A 153 15.87 -0.11 -0.18
C VAL A 153 15.94 -0.07 -1.71
N VAL A 154 14.92 -0.57 -2.38
CA VAL A 154 14.80 -0.52 -3.83
C VAL A 154 13.82 0.58 -4.22
N LEU A 155 14.29 1.56 -4.99
CA LEU A 155 13.43 2.57 -5.61
C LEU A 155 12.94 2.04 -6.97
N ILE A 156 11.62 2.01 -7.16
CA ILE A 156 10.97 1.70 -8.42
C ILE A 156 10.28 2.96 -8.93
N PRO A 157 10.92 3.71 -9.85
CA PRO A 157 10.36 4.96 -10.34
C PRO A 157 9.11 4.71 -11.21
N TYR A 158 8.04 5.45 -10.95
CA TYR A 158 6.81 5.37 -11.74
C TYR A 158 7.06 5.59 -13.24
N ARG A 159 7.94 6.53 -13.58
CA ARG A 159 8.30 6.85 -14.96
C ARG A 159 8.90 5.68 -15.75
N ASP A 160 9.45 4.68 -15.07
CA ASP A 160 10.08 3.50 -15.71
C ASP A 160 9.06 2.38 -15.94
N LEU A 161 7.91 2.44 -15.26
CA LEU A 161 6.82 1.49 -15.43
C LEU A 161 6.09 1.72 -16.76
N ARG A 162 5.62 0.65 -17.35
CA ARG A 162 4.84 0.70 -18.60
C ARG A 162 3.47 0.09 -18.36
N PRO A 163 2.39 0.83 -18.68
CA PRO A 163 1.06 0.26 -18.60
C PRO A 163 0.94 -0.98 -19.50
N GLY A 164 0.49 -2.09 -18.92
CA GLY A 164 0.10 -3.29 -19.64
C GLY A 164 -1.43 -3.38 -19.71
N GLN A 165 -1.98 -3.92 -20.78
CA GLN A 165 -3.41 -4.19 -20.83
C GLN A 165 -3.74 -5.41 -19.97
N ARG A 166 -4.67 -5.25 -19.05
CA ARG A 166 -5.11 -6.34 -18.18
C ARG A 166 -6.20 -7.19 -18.81
N LEU A 167 -7.15 -6.61 -19.50
CA LEU A 167 -8.30 -7.32 -20.11
C LEU A 167 -8.98 -6.48 -21.16
N SER A 168 -9.26 -7.08 -22.32
CA SER A 168 -10.30 -6.76 -23.31
C SER A 168 -10.71 -5.30 -23.55
N SER A 169 -10.71 -4.89 -24.78
CA SER A 169 -11.59 -3.90 -25.47
C SER A 169 -12.01 -2.60 -24.78
N GLY A 170 -11.66 -2.29 -23.55
CA GLY A 170 -12.23 -1.16 -22.80
C GLY A 170 -11.29 0.01 -22.47
N GLY A 171 -10.01 -0.04 -22.82
CA GLY A 171 -9.07 1.06 -22.51
C GLY A 171 -8.56 1.08 -21.07
N ASP A 172 -8.83 0.06 -20.28
CA ASP A 172 -8.20 -0.17 -18.99
C ASP A 172 -6.73 -0.55 -19.15
N TRP A 173 -5.90 -0.09 -18.23
CA TRP A 173 -4.52 -0.49 -18.16
C TRP A 173 -4.07 -0.74 -16.72
N SER A 174 -3.07 -1.58 -16.58
CA SER A 174 -2.48 -1.90 -15.28
C SER A 174 -0.96 -1.82 -15.33
N LEU A 175 -0.38 -1.53 -14.19
CA LEU A 175 1.05 -1.64 -13.95
C LEU A 175 1.30 -2.34 -12.61
N SER A 176 2.51 -2.86 -12.43
CA SER A 176 2.94 -3.49 -11.18
C SER A 176 4.19 -2.81 -10.65
N TRP A 177 4.17 -2.48 -9.35
CA TRP A 177 5.39 -2.17 -8.58
C TRP A 177 6.01 -3.44 -8.02
N VAL A 178 5.17 -4.39 -7.63
CA VAL A 178 5.58 -5.64 -7.00
C VAL A 178 4.97 -6.82 -7.73
N ALA A 179 5.81 -7.77 -8.09
CA ALA A 179 5.43 -9.02 -8.74
C ALA A 179 5.19 -10.11 -7.69
N GLY A 180 4.03 -10.73 -7.74
CA GLY A 180 3.67 -11.82 -6.83
C GLY A 180 4.43 -13.12 -7.09
N PRO A 181 4.21 -14.12 -6.21
CA PRO A 181 5.02 -15.33 -6.18
C PRO A 181 4.96 -16.19 -7.45
N ASP A 182 3.91 -16.08 -8.22
CA ASP A 182 3.74 -16.84 -9.49
C ASP A 182 4.04 -16.02 -10.76
N GLY A 183 4.35 -14.74 -10.59
CA GLY A 183 4.62 -13.81 -11.68
C GLY A 183 3.43 -13.49 -12.59
N THR A 184 2.24 -14.05 -12.33
CA THR A 184 1.07 -13.89 -13.20
C THR A 184 0.47 -12.49 -13.19
N THR A 185 0.73 -11.71 -12.14
CA THR A 185 0.34 -10.29 -12.02
C THR A 185 1.44 -9.32 -12.34
N ASN A 186 2.53 -9.78 -12.92
CA ASN A 186 3.63 -8.90 -13.26
C ASN A 186 3.40 -8.21 -14.60
N PHE A 187 2.87 -6.99 -14.57
CA PHE A 187 2.70 -6.13 -15.76
C PHE A 187 4.01 -5.39 -16.15
N ASN A 188 5.04 -5.45 -15.32
CA ASN A 188 6.32 -4.78 -15.54
C ASN A 188 7.51 -5.72 -15.30
N PRO A 189 7.64 -6.80 -16.10
CA PRO A 189 8.73 -7.75 -15.93
C PRO A 189 10.10 -7.08 -16.09
N GLY A 190 11.01 -7.36 -15.15
CA GLY A 190 12.34 -6.76 -15.08
C GLY A 190 12.42 -5.39 -14.42
N ILE A 191 11.27 -4.82 -13.97
CA ILE A 191 11.21 -3.56 -13.23
C ILE A 191 10.51 -3.79 -11.88
N ALA A 192 9.34 -4.46 -11.89
CA ALA A 192 8.62 -4.79 -10.66
C ALA A 192 9.45 -5.72 -9.78
N GLU A 193 9.53 -5.38 -8.49
CA GLU A 193 10.29 -6.16 -7.51
C GLU A 193 9.57 -7.45 -7.16
N PRO A 194 10.23 -8.61 -7.17
CA PRO A 194 9.62 -9.88 -6.80
C PRO A 194 9.33 -9.93 -5.30
N ASN A 195 8.15 -10.43 -4.94
CA ASN A 195 7.76 -10.66 -3.56
C ASN A 195 7.13 -12.07 -3.42
N PRO A 196 7.51 -12.83 -2.38
CA PRO A 196 7.04 -14.20 -2.22
C PRO A 196 5.61 -14.32 -1.67
N ILE A 197 4.96 -13.22 -1.29
CA ILE A 197 3.69 -13.22 -0.57
C ILE A 197 2.60 -12.45 -1.31
N ILE A 198 2.92 -11.23 -1.77
CA ILE A 198 1.95 -10.33 -2.38
C ILE A 198 2.37 -9.86 -3.77
N ALA A 199 1.37 -9.53 -4.58
CA ALA A 199 1.52 -8.69 -5.76
C ALA A 199 0.89 -7.31 -5.50
N MET A 200 1.45 -6.25 -6.06
CA MET A 200 0.93 -4.90 -5.89
C MET A 200 1.08 -4.08 -7.16
N GLY A 201 0.05 -3.33 -7.46
CA GLY A 201 0.05 -2.45 -8.63
C GLY A 201 -1.11 -1.48 -8.63
N MET A 202 -1.32 -0.87 -9.79
CA MET A 202 -2.41 0.07 -10.02
C MET A 202 -3.12 -0.26 -11.33
N THR A 203 -4.42 -0.02 -11.36
CA THR A 203 -5.25 -0.12 -12.56
C THR A 203 -6.00 1.18 -12.77
N ALA A 204 -6.03 1.68 -14.01
CA ALA A 204 -6.93 2.73 -14.44
C ALA A 204 -8.17 2.09 -15.05
N VAL A 205 -9.34 2.41 -14.49
CA VAL A 205 -10.64 1.97 -14.94
C VAL A 205 -11.27 3.13 -15.74
N PRO A 206 -11.48 3.00 -17.05
CA PRO A 206 -12.03 4.08 -17.86
C PRO A 206 -13.50 4.35 -17.49
N GLN A 207 -14.06 5.46 -17.97
CA GLN A 207 -15.47 5.77 -17.83
C GLN A 207 -16.36 4.59 -18.25
N GLY A 208 -17.31 4.21 -17.38
CA GLY A 208 -18.22 3.09 -17.60
C GLY A 208 -17.55 1.70 -17.55
N GLY A 209 -16.24 1.64 -17.30
CA GLY A 209 -15.52 0.39 -17.08
C GLY A 209 -15.81 -0.20 -15.69
N ALA A 210 -15.66 -1.52 -15.57
CA ALA A 210 -15.86 -2.20 -14.29
C ALA A 210 -15.06 -3.48 -14.21
N PHE A 211 -14.63 -3.81 -12.99
CA PHE A 211 -14.29 -5.18 -12.60
C PHE A 211 -15.55 -5.85 -12.08
N ALA A 212 -16.02 -6.88 -12.77
CA ALA A 212 -17.17 -7.67 -12.30
C ALA A 212 -16.86 -8.26 -10.91
N PRO A 213 -17.88 -8.44 -10.05
CA PRO A 213 -17.68 -9.12 -8.79
C PRO A 213 -17.06 -10.50 -9.01
N HIS A 214 -15.95 -10.77 -8.37
CA HIS A 214 -15.24 -12.04 -8.42
C HIS A 214 -14.67 -12.38 -7.04
N THR A 215 -14.46 -13.67 -6.82
CA THR A 215 -13.79 -14.17 -5.62
C THR A 215 -12.28 -14.26 -5.85
N ARG A 216 -11.53 -14.18 -4.75
CA ARG A 216 -10.06 -14.33 -4.74
C ARG A 216 -9.66 -15.57 -3.97
N THR A 217 -8.46 -16.07 -4.22
CA THR A 217 -7.89 -17.21 -3.47
C THR A 217 -7.25 -16.76 -2.16
N GLY A 218 -6.83 -15.49 -2.06
CA GLY A 218 -6.22 -14.88 -0.90
C GLY A 218 -6.89 -13.56 -0.51
N ALA A 219 -6.37 -12.95 0.53
CA ALA A 219 -6.79 -11.61 0.95
C ALA A 219 -6.32 -10.55 -0.05
N ALA A 220 -7.09 -9.48 -0.20
CA ALA A 220 -6.70 -8.35 -1.02
C ALA A 220 -7.15 -7.01 -0.41
N LEU A 221 -6.48 -5.95 -0.81
CA LEU A 221 -6.82 -4.57 -0.48
C LEU A 221 -6.83 -3.76 -1.78
N SER A 222 -7.96 -3.12 -2.06
CA SER A 222 -8.06 -2.12 -3.12
C SER A 222 -8.18 -0.73 -2.51
N ILE A 223 -7.46 0.26 -3.04
CA ILE A 223 -7.47 1.64 -2.56
C ILE A 223 -7.72 2.56 -3.75
N VAL A 224 -8.72 3.41 -3.65
CA VAL A 224 -8.97 4.44 -4.65
C VAL A 224 -7.91 5.53 -4.53
N LEU A 225 -7.06 5.66 -5.54
CA LEU A 225 -6.03 6.71 -5.56
C LEU A 225 -6.61 8.03 -6.09
N GLN A 226 -7.48 7.96 -7.08
CA GLN A 226 -8.10 9.13 -7.71
C GLN A 226 -9.40 8.73 -8.41
N GLY A 227 -10.35 9.66 -8.42
CA GLY A 227 -11.65 9.51 -9.06
C GLY A 227 -12.72 8.98 -8.11
N ASP A 228 -13.92 8.82 -8.65
CA ASP A 228 -15.10 8.32 -7.94
C ASP A 228 -15.66 7.10 -8.65
N GLY A 229 -16.19 6.18 -7.87
CA GLY A 229 -16.76 4.94 -8.39
C GLY A 229 -17.76 4.29 -7.45
N GLU A 230 -18.04 3.04 -7.72
CA GLU A 230 -18.91 2.21 -6.90
C GLU A 230 -18.18 0.89 -6.58
N VAL A 231 -18.20 0.47 -5.33
CA VAL A 231 -17.83 -0.88 -4.95
C VAL A 231 -19.09 -1.71 -4.75
N ARG A 232 -19.06 -2.94 -5.25
CA ARG A 232 -20.08 -3.94 -4.97
C ARG A 232 -19.49 -5.03 -4.08
N ILE A 233 -20.02 -5.11 -2.87
CA ILE A 233 -19.71 -6.16 -1.91
C ILE A 233 -20.95 -7.05 -1.80
N ASN A 234 -20.83 -8.31 -2.23
CA ASN A 234 -21.98 -9.20 -2.42
C ASN A 234 -23.04 -8.53 -3.33
N ALA A 235 -24.26 -8.31 -2.81
CA ALA A 235 -25.35 -7.68 -3.55
C ALA A 235 -25.47 -6.16 -3.31
N THR A 236 -24.65 -5.58 -2.43
CA THR A 236 -24.75 -4.17 -2.04
C THR A 236 -23.74 -3.31 -2.81
N ALA A 237 -24.26 -2.31 -3.51
CA ALA A 237 -23.47 -1.30 -4.20
C ALA A 237 -23.33 -0.05 -3.32
N THR A 238 -22.11 0.48 -3.23
CA THR A 238 -21.80 1.66 -2.40
C THR A 238 -20.79 2.55 -3.10
N GLY A 239 -21.04 3.86 -3.15
CA GLY A 239 -20.12 4.83 -3.75
C GLY A 239 -18.78 4.85 -3.00
N ILE A 240 -17.69 5.00 -3.74
CA ILE A 240 -16.31 5.13 -3.25
C ILE A 240 -15.63 6.31 -3.91
N GLY A 241 -14.68 6.91 -3.20
CA GLY A 241 -13.86 8.02 -3.67
C GLY A 241 -12.42 7.92 -3.20
N SER A 242 -11.63 8.95 -3.50
CA SER A 242 -10.20 8.97 -3.16
C SER A 242 -9.92 8.60 -1.71
N LEU A 243 -8.93 7.73 -1.52
CA LEU A 243 -8.47 7.17 -0.25
C LEU A 243 -9.45 6.21 0.44
N ASP A 244 -10.60 5.91 -0.17
CA ASP A 244 -11.42 4.80 0.31
C ASP A 244 -10.71 3.47 0.01
N GLY A 245 -10.64 2.59 1.01
CA GLY A 245 -10.09 1.26 0.92
C GLY A 245 -11.18 0.20 0.90
N VAL A 246 -10.99 -0.87 0.16
CA VAL A 246 -11.86 -2.05 0.17
C VAL A 246 -11.02 -3.27 0.51
N TYR A 247 -11.28 -3.85 1.66
CA TYR A 247 -10.69 -5.12 2.05
C TYR A 247 -11.53 -6.28 1.51
N HIS A 248 -10.87 -7.22 0.87
CA HIS A 248 -11.45 -8.41 0.27
C HIS A 248 -10.84 -9.65 0.94
N PRO A 249 -11.53 -10.35 1.82
CA PRO A 249 -11.09 -11.67 2.23
C PRO A 249 -11.28 -12.67 1.09
N ALA A 250 -10.57 -13.79 1.15
CA ALA A 250 -10.81 -14.88 0.22
C ALA A 250 -12.31 -15.28 0.20
N ALA A 251 -12.83 -15.61 -0.96
CA ALA A 251 -14.18 -16.11 -1.21
C ALA A 251 -15.33 -15.07 -1.19
N ASP A 252 -15.16 -13.85 -0.70
CA ASP A 252 -16.22 -12.84 -0.81
C ASP A 252 -16.19 -12.15 -2.19
N PRO A 253 -17.27 -12.22 -2.98
CA PRO A 253 -17.30 -11.60 -4.29
C PRO A 253 -17.36 -10.07 -4.15
N THR A 254 -16.39 -9.41 -4.74
CA THR A 254 -16.30 -7.94 -4.76
C THR A 254 -15.97 -7.44 -6.16
N GLY A 255 -16.54 -6.30 -6.53
CA GLY A 255 -16.30 -5.64 -7.81
C GLY A 255 -16.21 -4.14 -7.64
N ILE A 256 -15.55 -3.46 -8.59
CA ILE A 256 -15.42 -2.01 -8.62
C ILE A 256 -15.82 -1.52 -10.00
N ALA A 257 -16.63 -0.47 -10.06
CA ALA A 257 -17.07 0.18 -11.28
C ALA A 257 -16.74 1.68 -11.25
N ASN A 258 -16.32 2.20 -12.39
CA ASN A 258 -16.17 3.64 -12.56
C ASN A 258 -17.51 4.26 -13.01
N MET A 259 -18.12 5.02 -12.13
CA MET A 259 -19.39 5.69 -12.35
C MET A 259 -19.23 7.17 -12.75
N SER A 260 -17.99 7.65 -12.85
CA SER A 260 -17.67 9.04 -13.16
C SER A 260 -17.30 9.23 -14.64
N ASP A 261 -17.15 10.48 -15.07
CA ASP A 261 -16.69 10.87 -16.42
C ASP A 261 -15.16 10.92 -16.54
N GLN A 262 -14.45 10.71 -15.42
CA GLN A 262 -13.00 10.67 -15.37
C GLN A 262 -12.51 9.25 -15.09
N PRO A 263 -11.27 8.89 -15.44
CA PRO A 263 -10.69 7.60 -15.06
C PRO A 263 -10.66 7.41 -13.55
N LEU A 264 -10.98 6.20 -13.10
CA LEU A 264 -10.84 5.77 -11.71
C LEU A 264 -9.52 5.00 -11.56
N TYR A 265 -8.62 5.50 -10.72
CA TYR A 265 -7.35 4.85 -10.44
C TYR A 265 -7.44 4.06 -9.14
N VAL A 266 -7.21 2.77 -9.22
CA VAL A 266 -7.29 1.86 -8.09
C VAL A 266 -5.96 1.17 -7.90
N MET A 267 -5.31 1.39 -6.75
CA MET A 267 -4.21 0.55 -6.30
C MET A 267 -4.78 -0.76 -5.77
N TRP A 268 -4.09 -1.85 -6.02
CA TRP A 268 -4.44 -3.17 -5.52
C TRP A 268 -3.23 -3.84 -4.90
N VAL A 269 -3.48 -4.59 -3.83
CA VAL A 269 -2.56 -5.49 -3.14
C VAL A 269 -3.27 -6.82 -3.05
N ASP A 270 -2.73 -7.85 -3.67
CA ASP A 270 -3.31 -9.20 -3.71
C ASP A 270 -2.34 -10.19 -3.05
N GLU A 271 -2.84 -10.98 -2.09
CA GLU A 271 -2.12 -12.14 -1.56
C GLU A 271 -2.12 -13.26 -2.60
N GLY A 272 -0.94 -13.77 -2.94
CA GLY A 272 -0.80 -14.88 -3.86
C GLY A 272 -1.10 -14.53 -5.30
N THR A 273 -1.76 -15.46 -6.01
CA THR A 273 -2.06 -15.34 -7.42
C THR A 273 -3.09 -14.26 -7.70
N ALA A 274 -2.89 -13.53 -8.81
CA ALA A 274 -3.89 -12.63 -9.37
C ALA A 274 -5.26 -13.30 -9.51
N PRO A 275 -6.34 -12.48 -9.51
CA PRO A 275 -7.64 -12.98 -9.91
C PRO A 275 -7.52 -13.66 -11.29
N THR A 276 -7.81 -14.94 -11.35
CA THR A 276 -8.00 -15.60 -12.64
C THR A 276 -9.18 -14.92 -13.33
N ALA A 277 -8.94 -14.38 -14.51
CA ALA A 277 -10.02 -13.88 -15.34
C ALA A 277 -11.02 -15.01 -15.57
N GLY A 278 -12.21 -14.85 -15.01
CA GLY A 278 -13.36 -15.72 -15.27
C GLY A 278 -14.01 -15.38 -16.61
#